data_20037759254e4295dbdb927b3be775c4
#
_entry.id   20037759254e4295dbdb927b3be775c4
#
_cell.length_a   1.000
_cell.length_b   1.000
_cell.length_c   1.000
_cell.angle_alpha   90.00
_cell.angle_beta   90.00
_cell.angle_gamma   90.00
#
_symmetry.space_group_name_H-M   'P 1'
#
loop_
_entity.id
_entity.type
_entity.pdbx_description
1 polymer ?
#
loop_
_entity_poly.entity_id
_entity_poly.type
_entity_poly.pdbx_seq_one_letter_code
_entity_poly.pdbx_strand_id
1 'polypeptide(L)'
;MKWTTSNLKSPNYTENHEIYVGTQTGTFKKLLPAYEDNPFKQSNLQDLNELDKDSRITSLSFGNSNKSEILIGRGKSTTQVHSVRTGHTQYTIDFEESPIVGLARYDNCVVAGFGNGHIRSLALKDDGDIDEEQPKLLLDKIGDDMSRLRQCPSDRNIVAVGGKGRQNNLKVFDMSAEGKQLFASKNLPNDYLQLEVPVWDCDVGFFDSPHTLATCSRYGYVRVYDTRKQRRPVQCYATEDQMSFTTLAANGNYIYTGTTMGALKAFDTRRMKTFVHTYKGFTGGISDLYLDVSGKHLASACLDRYVRVHHVDSCVMLYQCYVKSKATRVLLRESMENPNATEDGEELEDEEQNKSKNKKKTKKNAGDVSEDEEYENMFDNMQTICDNENEDQEEDDDAENTSEAKENESDEEPEPVKEVSK
;
A
#
# COMPACT_ATOMS: atom_id res chain seq x y z
N MET A 1 -4.49 -25.41 10.52
CA MET A 1 -4.39 -24.91 9.13
C MET A 1 -2.93 -24.94 8.73
N LYS A 2 -2.56 -25.63 7.65
CA LYS A 2 -1.19 -25.53 7.12
C LYS A 2 -1.09 -24.16 6.40
N TRP A 3 -0.29 -23.27 6.93
CA TRP A 3 0.06 -22.03 6.25
C TRP A 3 0.99 -22.39 5.10
N THR A 4 0.53 -22.19 3.86
CA THR A 4 1.36 -22.39 2.69
C THR A 4 2.24 -21.17 2.49
N THR A 5 3.53 -21.33 2.75
CA THR A 5 4.56 -20.31 2.46
C THR A 5 5.03 -20.38 1.00
N SER A 6 4.34 -21.15 0.15
CA SER A 6 4.65 -21.33 -1.25
C SER A 6 3.84 -20.41 -2.15
N ASN A 7 4.38 -20.09 -3.31
CA ASN A 7 3.63 -19.46 -4.38
C ASN A 7 2.48 -20.37 -4.83
N LEU A 8 1.33 -19.76 -5.15
CA LEU A 8 0.14 -20.48 -5.56
C LEU A 8 -0.56 -19.75 -6.72
N LYS A 9 -0.89 -20.50 -7.76
CA LYS A 9 -1.83 -20.07 -8.81
C LYS A 9 -2.92 -21.11 -8.94
N SER A 10 -4.17 -20.69 -8.82
CA SER A 10 -5.33 -21.55 -9.06
C SER A 10 -5.48 -21.80 -10.57
N PRO A 11 -5.83 -23.03 -11.01
CA PRO A 11 -6.16 -23.29 -12.42
C PRO A 11 -7.33 -22.44 -12.92
N ASN A 12 -8.21 -22.01 -12.02
CA ASN A 12 -9.36 -21.18 -12.34
C ASN A 12 -9.02 -19.69 -12.53
N TYR A 13 -7.75 -19.30 -12.37
CA TYR A 13 -7.30 -17.94 -12.59
C TYR A 13 -6.77 -17.81 -14.00
N THR A 14 -7.65 -17.49 -14.93
CA THR A 14 -7.40 -17.44 -16.37
C THR A 14 -7.30 -16.03 -16.92
N GLU A 15 -7.66 -15.03 -16.12
CA GLU A 15 -7.65 -13.62 -16.53
C GLU A 15 -6.22 -13.12 -16.76
N ASN A 16 -6.06 -12.34 -17.83
CA ASN A 16 -4.79 -11.72 -18.17
C ASN A 16 -4.56 -10.45 -17.33
N HIS A 17 -4.18 -10.64 -16.07
CA HIS A 17 -3.90 -9.56 -15.15
C HIS A 17 -2.41 -9.23 -15.09
N GLU A 18 -2.13 -7.93 -15.00
CA GLU A 18 -0.85 -7.38 -14.60
C GLU A 18 -0.96 -6.84 -13.17
N ILE A 19 -0.08 -7.26 -12.30
CA ILE A 19 -0.06 -6.81 -10.91
C ILE A 19 1.19 -5.95 -10.69
N TYR A 20 0.98 -4.71 -10.27
CA TYR A 20 2.06 -3.78 -9.93
C TYR A 20 2.19 -3.65 -8.43
N VAL A 21 3.39 -3.77 -7.91
CA VAL A 21 3.66 -3.83 -6.48
C VAL A 21 4.73 -2.83 -6.09
N GLY A 22 4.38 -1.96 -5.17
CA GLY A 22 5.33 -1.10 -4.47
C GLY A 22 5.76 -1.75 -3.15
N THR A 23 7.05 -1.61 -2.80
CA THR A 23 7.59 -2.24 -1.59
C THR A 23 8.18 -1.22 -0.62
N GLN A 24 8.41 -1.68 0.61
CA GLN A 24 9.05 -0.86 1.66
C GLN A 24 10.52 -0.55 1.35
N THR A 25 11.19 -1.40 0.59
CA THR A 25 12.57 -1.17 0.14
C THR A 25 12.67 -0.25 -1.08
N GLY A 26 11.54 0.23 -1.60
CA GLY A 26 11.48 1.11 -2.76
C GLY A 26 11.40 0.38 -4.09
N THR A 27 11.45 -0.95 -4.13
CA THR A 27 11.34 -1.69 -5.39
C THR A 27 9.94 -1.61 -5.96
N PHE A 28 9.85 -1.30 -7.25
CA PHE A 28 8.63 -1.32 -8.04
C PHE A 28 8.66 -2.54 -8.97
N LYS A 29 7.70 -3.44 -8.79
CA LYS A 29 7.68 -4.75 -9.45
C LYS A 29 6.43 -4.96 -10.26
N LYS A 30 6.58 -5.65 -11.40
CA LYS A 30 5.49 -6.18 -12.23
C LYS A 30 5.44 -7.69 -12.07
N LEU A 31 4.24 -8.24 -11.90
CA LEU A 31 3.95 -9.67 -11.88
C LEU A 31 2.97 -9.98 -12.99
N LEU A 32 3.18 -11.07 -13.69
CA LEU A 32 2.36 -11.55 -14.81
C LEU A 32 1.80 -12.95 -14.51
N PRO A 33 0.67 -13.06 -13.79
CA PRO A 33 0.08 -14.36 -13.47
C PRO A 33 -0.35 -15.19 -14.70
N ALA A 34 -0.65 -14.54 -15.82
CA ALA A 34 -1.06 -15.21 -17.06
C ALA A 34 0.11 -15.80 -17.87
N TYR A 35 1.34 -15.51 -17.52
CA TYR A 35 2.51 -16.06 -18.22
C TYR A 35 2.63 -17.57 -17.97
N GLU A 36 2.63 -18.37 -19.08
CA GLU A 36 2.53 -19.84 -18.99
C GLU A 36 3.79 -20.49 -18.46
N ASP A 37 4.97 -20.02 -18.88
CA ASP A 37 6.24 -20.62 -18.50
C ASP A 37 6.53 -20.43 -17.00
N ASN A 38 6.27 -19.23 -16.47
CA ASN A 38 6.49 -18.93 -15.07
C ASN A 38 5.49 -17.87 -14.55
N PRO A 39 4.33 -18.27 -14.03
CA PRO A 39 3.32 -17.34 -13.53
C PRO A 39 3.75 -16.54 -12.29
N PHE A 40 4.92 -16.84 -11.72
CA PHE A 40 5.48 -16.14 -10.57
C PHE A 40 6.69 -15.26 -10.93
N LYS A 41 6.98 -15.11 -12.23
CA LYS A 41 8.04 -14.23 -12.71
C LYS A 41 7.81 -12.80 -12.23
N GLN A 42 8.85 -12.22 -11.65
CA GLN A 42 8.86 -10.84 -11.17
C GLN A 42 9.85 -10.04 -12.00
N SER A 43 9.41 -8.95 -12.56
CA SER A 43 10.29 -7.96 -13.20
C SER A 43 10.38 -6.72 -12.33
N ASN A 44 11.61 -6.24 -12.10
CA ASN A 44 11.83 -4.94 -11.49
C ASN A 44 11.75 -3.89 -12.60
N LEU A 45 10.93 -2.87 -12.40
CA LEU A 45 10.70 -1.82 -13.40
C LEU A 45 11.59 -0.59 -13.17
N GLN A 46 12.63 -0.73 -12.36
CA GLN A 46 13.57 0.33 -12.03
C GLN A 46 14.93 -0.25 -11.68
N ASP A 47 15.97 0.56 -11.76
CA ASP A 47 17.32 0.19 -11.34
C ASP A 47 17.41 0.07 -9.82
N LEU A 48 17.95 -1.07 -9.35
CA LEU A 48 18.07 -1.36 -7.92
C LEU A 48 19.20 -0.57 -7.27
N ASN A 49 20.20 -0.16 -8.04
CA ASN A 49 21.38 0.57 -7.55
C ASN A 49 21.06 1.99 -7.06
N GLU A 50 19.92 2.56 -7.49
CA GLU A 50 19.48 3.91 -7.11
C GLU A 50 18.64 3.94 -5.83
N LEU A 51 18.42 2.78 -5.19
CA LEU A 51 17.54 2.67 -4.04
C LEU A 51 18.24 2.97 -2.72
N ASP A 52 17.74 3.97 -2.02
CA ASP A 52 18.10 4.33 -0.65
C ASP A 52 17.07 3.82 0.36
N LYS A 53 17.40 3.91 1.66
CA LYS A 53 16.50 3.55 2.76
C LYS A 53 15.17 4.33 2.74
N ASP A 54 15.19 5.56 2.24
CA ASP A 54 14.02 6.45 2.16
C ASP A 54 13.26 6.34 0.83
N SER A 55 13.71 5.48 -0.07
CA SER A 55 13.06 5.25 -1.37
C SER A 55 11.77 4.44 -1.29
N ARG A 56 11.30 4.09 -0.09
CA ARG A 56 10.06 3.31 0.11
C ARG A 56 8.90 3.88 -0.70
N ILE A 57 8.11 3.01 -1.33
CA ILE A 57 6.92 3.41 -2.06
C ILE A 57 5.78 3.64 -1.07
N THR A 58 5.29 4.87 -1.00
CA THR A 58 4.23 5.30 -0.08
C THR A 58 2.88 5.40 -0.76
N SER A 59 2.86 5.70 -2.06
CA SER A 59 1.65 5.82 -2.86
C SER A 59 1.83 5.19 -4.24
N LEU A 60 0.78 4.55 -4.74
CA LEU A 60 0.64 4.03 -6.10
C LEU A 60 -0.77 4.34 -6.59
N SER A 61 -0.88 4.93 -7.77
CA SER A 61 -2.17 5.18 -8.43
C SER A 61 -2.03 5.17 -9.94
N PHE A 62 -3.14 4.91 -10.66
CA PHE A 62 -3.16 5.06 -12.10
C PHE A 62 -3.28 6.53 -12.49
N GLY A 63 -2.41 6.98 -13.41
CA GLY A 63 -2.38 8.36 -13.88
C GLY A 63 -3.52 8.70 -14.85
N ASN A 64 -4.10 7.71 -15.54
CA ASN A 64 -5.16 7.92 -16.52
C ASN A 64 -6.25 6.85 -16.43
N SER A 65 -7.39 7.09 -17.10
CA SER A 65 -8.54 6.18 -17.12
C SER A 65 -8.22 4.86 -17.83
N ASN A 66 -7.34 4.89 -18.82
CA ASN A 66 -6.91 3.71 -19.59
C ASN A 66 -5.89 2.85 -18.83
N LYS A 67 -5.51 3.26 -17.63
CA LYS A 67 -4.51 2.57 -16.80
C LYS A 67 -3.17 2.33 -17.53
N SER A 68 -2.82 3.18 -18.51
CA SER A 68 -1.55 3.07 -19.24
C SER A 68 -0.39 3.80 -18.54
N GLU A 69 -0.68 4.50 -17.46
CA GLU A 69 0.26 5.31 -16.71
C GLU A 69 0.12 5.03 -15.22
N ILE A 70 1.23 4.90 -14.52
CA ILE A 70 1.28 4.65 -13.08
C ILE A 70 2.08 5.78 -12.40
N LEU A 71 1.47 6.39 -11.42
CA LEU A 71 2.09 7.38 -10.54
C LEU A 71 2.67 6.67 -9.32
N ILE A 72 3.94 6.88 -9.05
CA ILE A 72 4.69 6.25 -7.96
C ILE A 72 5.18 7.35 -7.01
N GLY A 73 4.63 7.39 -5.80
CA GLY A 73 5.10 8.29 -4.73
C GLY A 73 6.08 7.59 -3.81
N ARG A 74 7.22 8.25 -3.58
CA ARG A 74 8.27 7.73 -2.71
C ARG A 74 8.31 8.43 -1.36
N GLY A 75 8.98 7.83 -0.40
CA GLY A 75 9.15 8.39 0.96
C GLY A 75 9.98 9.68 0.97
N LYS A 76 10.91 9.82 0.04
CA LYS A 76 11.47 11.12 -0.35
C LYS A 76 10.40 11.85 -1.16
N SER A 77 10.37 13.13 -1.18
CA SER A 77 9.41 14.00 -1.87
C SER A 77 9.16 13.68 -3.37
N THR A 78 9.80 12.65 -3.91
CA THR A 78 9.81 12.35 -5.35
C THR A 78 8.60 11.53 -5.79
N THR A 79 8.00 11.96 -6.90
CA THR A 79 6.97 11.24 -7.64
C THR A 79 7.53 10.84 -9.00
N GLN A 80 7.35 9.59 -9.36
CA GLN A 80 7.73 9.07 -10.68
C GLN A 80 6.48 8.73 -11.48
N VAL A 81 6.51 9.08 -12.75
CA VAL A 81 5.47 8.74 -13.71
C VAL A 81 6.00 7.64 -14.63
N HIS A 82 5.40 6.47 -14.54
CA HIS A 82 5.81 5.28 -15.25
C HIS A 82 4.80 4.94 -16.34
N SER A 83 5.26 4.76 -17.58
CA SER A 83 4.41 4.30 -18.66
C SER A 83 4.38 2.77 -18.70
N VAL A 84 3.18 2.21 -18.63
CA VAL A 84 2.96 0.77 -18.74
C VAL A 84 3.34 0.26 -20.13
N ARG A 85 3.10 1.07 -21.18
CA ARG A 85 3.36 0.69 -22.57
C ARG A 85 4.84 0.56 -22.88
N THR A 86 5.64 1.53 -22.44
CA THR A 86 7.10 1.54 -22.69
C THR A 86 7.89 0.78 -21.65
N GLY A 87 7.28 0.49 -20.49
CA GLY A 87 7.96 -0.17 -19.38
C GLY A 87 8.98 0.70 -18.63
N HIS A 88 9.06 2.00 -18.96
CA HIS A 88 10.05 2.92 -18.39
C HIS A 88 9.40 4.08 -17.64
N THR A 89 10.17 4.67 -16.72
CA THR A 89 9.82 5.95 -16.08
C THR A 89 10.02 7.07 -17.07
N GLN A 90 8.94 7.83 -17.33
CA GLN A 90 8.96 8.95 -18.25
C GLN A 90 9.60 10.18 -17.61
N TYR A 91 9.16 10.54 -16.40
CA TYR A 91 9.70 11.68 -15.67
C TYR A 91 9.64 11.47 -14.16
N THR A 92 10.49 12.20 -13.47
CA THR A 92 10.56 12.24 -12.00
C THR A 92 10.38 13.69 -11.55
N ILE A 93 9.43 13.90 -10.63
CA ILE A 93 9.05 15.18 -10.07
C ILE A 93 9.49 15.21 -8.62
N ASP A 94 10.21 16.24 -8.20
CA ASP A 94 10.49 16.49 -6.78
C ASP A 94 9.58 17.60 -6.25
N PHE A 95 8.79 17.27 -5.23
CA PHE A 95 7.88 18.23 -4.60
C PHE A 95 8.47 18.93 -3.39
N GLU A 96 9.71 18.57 -2.99
CA GLU A 96 10.42 19.10 -1.83
C GLU A 96 9.73 18.89 -0.47
N GLU A 97 8.64 18.15 -0.44
CA GLU A 97 7.86 17.83 0.77
C GLU A 97 7.65 16.33 0.93
N SER A 98 7.64 15.87 2.17
CA SER A 98 7.45 14.46 2.50
C SER A 98 6.69 14.28 3.83
N PRO A 99 6.06 13.10 4.04
CA PRO A 99 5.87 11.99 3.11
C PRO A 99 4.69 12.23 2.15
N ILE A 100 4.79 11.68 0.94
CA ILE A 100 3.66 11.64 0.00
C ILE A 100 2.66 10.61 0.49
N VAL A 101 1.41 11.01 0.74
CA VAL A 101 0.34 10.13 1.23
C VAL A 101 -0.64 9.71 0.15
N GLY A 102 -0.68 10.45 -0.96
CA GLY A 102 -1.52 10.11 -2.11
C GLY A 102 -1.15 10.90 -3.34
N LEU A 103 -1.47 10.33 -4.50
CA LEU A 103 -1.25 10.91 -5.81
C LEU A 103 -2.53 10.86 -6.62
N ALA A 104 -2.75 11.90 -7.41
CA ALA A 104 -3.86 12.01 -8.34
C ALA A 104 -3.38 12.70 -9.63
N ARG A 105 -4.11 12.50 -10.72
CA ARG A 105 -3.90 13.22 -11.97
C ARG A 105 -5.23 13.65 -12.55
N TYR A 106 -5.38 14.92 -12.82
CA TYR A 106 -6.49 15.46 -13.58
C TYR A 106 -5.92 16.25 -14.76
N ASP A 107 -6.52 16.11 -15.93
CA ASP A 107 -6.01 16.68 -17.16
C ASP A 107 -4.49 16.46 -17.29
N ASN A 108 -3.72 17.51 -17.53
CA ASN A 108 -2.25 17.45 -17.58
C ASN A 108 -1.57 17.79 -16.23
N CYS A 109 -2.30 17.82 -15.13
CA CYS A 109 -1.75 18.16 -13.82
C CYS A 109 -1.57 16.92 -12.94
N VAL A 110 -0.37 16.74 -12.38
CA VAL A 110 -0.10 15.77 -11.31
C VAL A 110 -0.29 16.46 -9.97
N VAL A 111 -1.06 15.84 -9.10
CA VAL A 111 -1.36 16.33 -7.76
C VAL A 111 -0.77 15.38 -6.73
N ALA A 112 -0.03 15.91 -5.78
CA ALA A 112 0.52 15.19 -4.64
C ALA A 112 -0.02 15.76 -3.33
N GLY A 113 -0.48 14.87 -2.45
CA GLY A 113 -0.87 15.19 -1.08
C GLY A 113 0.19 14.71 -0.09
N PHE A 114 0.47 15.53 0.93
CA PHE A 114 1.54 15.32 1.90
C PHE A 114 1.00 15.14 3.32
N GLY A 115 1.79 14.47 4.15
CA GLY A 115 1.42 14.21 5.55
C GLY A 115 1.22 15.47 6.38
N ASN A 116 1.86 16.58 6.03
CA ASN A 116 1.71 17.89 6.67
C ASN A 116 0.41 18.64 6.31
N GLY A 117 -0.42 18.04 5.46
CA GLY A 117 -1.70 18.62 5.05
C GLY A 117 -1.62 19.56 3.86
N HIS A 118 -0.48 19.65 3.18
CA HIS A 118 -0.37 20.40 1.93
C HIS A 118 -0.81 19.53 0.75
N ILE A 119 -1.36 20.16 -0.28
CA ILE A 119 -1.54 19.57 -1.61
C ILE A 119 -0.86 20.47 -2.62
N ARG A 120 0.05 19.89 -3.40
CA ARG A 120 0.73 20.58 -4.49
C ARG A 120 0.34 19.97 -5.83
N SER A 121 0.38 20.79 -6.87
CA SER A 121 0.15 20.39 -8.25
C SER A 121 1.31 20.82 -9.14
N LEU A 122 1.57 20.03 -10.18
CA LEU A 122 2.51 20.34 -11.24
C LEU A 122 1.83 20.07 -12.58
N ALA A 123 1.87 21.07 -13.48
CA ALA A 123 1.38 20.92 -14.84
C ALA A 123 2.45 20.24 -15.72
N LEU A 124 2.01 19.35 -16.59
CA LEU A 124 2.82 18.66 -17.58
C LEU A 124 2.42 19.15 -18.98
N LYS A 125 3.36 19.28 -19.90
CA LYS A 125 3.08 19.53 -21.30
C LYS A 125 2.48 18.29 -21.97
N ASP A 126 1.84 18.49 -23.13
CA ASP A 126 1.30 17.39 -23.92
C ASP A 126 2.41 16.43 -24.39
N ASP A 127 3.62 16.90 -24.57
CA ASP A 127 4.79 16.08 -24.90
C ASP A 127 5.35 15.31 -23.69
N GLY A 128 4.75 15.49 -22.50
CA GLY A 128 5.18 14.84 -21.29
C GLY A 128 6.31 15.56 -20.53
N ASP A 129 6.85 16.64 -21.06
CA ASP A 129 7.81 17.48 -20.36
C ASP A 129 7.12 18.28 -19.25
N ILE A 130 7.90 18.69 -18.26
CA ILE A 130 7.43 19.52 -17.16
C ILE A 130 7.16 20.93 -17.71
N ASP A 131 5.94 21.42 -17.56
CA ASP A 131 5.57 22.76 -18.02
C ASP A 131 5.96 23.85 -17.04
N GLU A 132 5.85 23.56 -15.75
CA GLU A 132 6.23 24.46 -14.66
C GLU A 132 7.54 24.00 -14.03
N GLU A 133 8.47 24.90 -13.79
CA GLU A 133 9.75 24.57 -13.15
C GLU A 133 9.59 24.17 -11.68
N GLN A 134 8.52 24.62 -11.02
CA GLN A 134 8.28 24.35 -9.60
C GLN A 134 6.83 23.95 -9.32
N PRO A 135 6.62 22.97 -8.43
CA PRO A 135 5.28 22.58 -8.00
C PRO A 135 4.53 23.71 -7.29
N LYS A 136 3.34 24.02 -7.77
CA LYS A 136 2.46 25.04 -7.20
C LYS A 136 1.75 24.52 -5.95
N LEU A 137 1.76 25.29 -4.87
CA LEU A 137 0.92 24.99 -3.70
C LEU A 137 -0.56 25.27 -4.07
N LEU A 138 -1.37 24.20 -4.12
CA LEU A 138 -2.79 24.29 -4.45
C LEU A 138 -3.64 24.50 -3.18
N LEU A 139 -3.34 23.76 -2.13
CA LEU A 139 -4.03 23.85 -0.84
C LEU A 139 -3.02 23.86 0.30
N ASP A 140 -3.15 24.86 1.18
CA ASP A 140 -2.37 24.99 2.41
C ASP A 140 -3.19 24.51 3.61
N LYS A 141 -2.55 23.71 4.49
CA LYS A 141 -3.06 23.33 5.81
C LYS A 141 -4.49 22.78 5.84
N ILE A 142 -4.75 21.75 5.04
CA ILE A 142 -6.02 21.03 5.13
C ILE A 142 -6.20 20.44 6.55
N GLY A 143 -5.08 20.04 7.18
CA GLY A 143 -4.98 19.51 8.53
C GLY A 143 -3.67 18.74 8.68
N ASP A 144 -3.01 18.85 9.83
CA ASP A 144 -1.79 18.12 10.15
C ASP A 144 -2.09 16.61 10.22
N ASP A 145 -1.09 15.73 9.98
CA ASP A 145 -1.25 14.27 10.01
C ASP A 145 -2.27 13.69 8.98
N MET A 146 -2.24 14.20 7.75
CA MET A 146 -3.00 13.58 6.65
C MET A 146 -2.48 12.17 6.38
N SER A 147 -3.36 11.16 6.40
CA SER A 147 -2.99 9.74 6.23
C SER A 147 -3.17 9.26 4.80
N ARG A 148 -4.15 9.78 4.09
CA ARG A 148 -4.51 9.32 2.75
C ARG A 148 -5.14 10.41 1.89
N LEU A 149 -4.78 10.38 0.60
CA LEU A 149 -5.48 11.07 -0.48
C LEU A 149 -5.86 10.05 -1.54
N ARG A 150 -7.12 10.03 -1.95
CA ARG A 150 -7.64 9.16 -3.00
C ARG A 150 -8.39 9.98 -4.04
N GLN A 151 -8.14 9.67 -5.31
CA GLN A 151 -8.87 10.23 -6.45
C GLN A 151 -10.13 9.43 -6.72
N CYS A 152 -11.20 10.12 -7.12
CA CYS A 152 -12.44 9.47 -7.50
C CYS A 152 -12.27 8.77 -8.87
N PRO A 153 -12.62 7.47 -8.99
CA PRO A 153 -12.51 6.76 -10.27
C PRO A 153 -13.48 7.26 -11.33
N SER A 154 -14.68 7.69 -10.94
CA SER A 154 -15.73 8.16 -11.86
C SER A 154 -15.57 9.63 -12.27
N ASP A 155 -14.96 10.45 -11.42
CA ASP A 155 -14.66 11.86 -11.70
C ASP A 155 -13.27 12.21 -11.20
N ARG A 156 -12.33 12.26 -12.11
CA ARG A 156 -10.90 12.43 -11.79
C ARG A 156 -10.54 13.80 -11.23
N ASN A 157 -11.42 14.79 -11.36
CA ASN A 157 -11.21 16.11 -10.78
C ASN A 157 -11.43 16.11 -9.26
N ILE A 158 -12.13 15.08 -8.75
CA ILE A 158 -12.49 15.01 -7.34
C ILE A 158 -11.49 14.14 -6.58
N VAL A 159 -11.00 14.69 -5.48
CA VAL A 159 -10.14 13.98 -4.52
C VAL A 159 -10.74 14.02 -3.12
N ALA A 160 -10.54 12.96 -2.37
CA ALA A 160 -10.91 12.87 -0.97
C ALA A 160 -9.66 12.68 -0.11
N VAL A 161 -9.65 13.32 1.06
CA VAL A 161 -8.58 13.24 2.04
C VAL A 161 -9.11 12.89 3.40
N GLY A 162 -8.31 12.15 4.17
CA GLY A 162 -8.58 11.81 5.55
C GLY A 162 -7.28 11.61 6.32
N GLY A 163 -7.36 11.67 7.64
CA GLY A 163 -6.15 11.54 8.45
C GLY A 163 -6.42 11.40 9.94
N LYS A 164 -5.41 11.68 10.74
CA LYS A 164 -5.46 11.60 12.19
C LYS A 164 -5.83 12.95 12.78
N GLY A 165 -6.67 12.91 13.81
CA GLY A 165 -7.08 14.09 14.57
C GLY A 165 -8.34 14.77 14.04
N ARG A 166 -8.91 15.63 14.87
CA ARG A 166 -10.19 16.30 14.63
C ARG A 166 -10.20 17.18 13.36
N GLN A 167 -9.05 17.72 12.99
CA GLN A 167 -8.90 18.56 11.80
C GLN A 167 -8.93 17.74 10.51
N ASN A 168 -8.62 16.44 10.57
CA ASN A 168 -8.48 15.53 9.45
C ASN A 168 -9.69 14.60 9.25
N ASN A 169 -10.88 15.03 9.67
CA ASN A 169 -12.11 14.41 9.22
C ASN A 169 -12.17 14.43 7.68
N LEU A 170 -12.86 13.43 7.09
CA LEU A 170 -13.02 13.33 5.65
C LEU A 170 -13.40 14.67 5.01
N LYS A 171 -12.61 15.09 4.02
CA LYS A 171 -12.88 16.28 3.18
C LYS A 171 -12.79 15.86 1.71
N VAL A 172 -13.58 16.51 0.88
CA VAL A 172 -13.60 16.28 -0.57
C VAL A 172 -13.37 17.63 -1.26
N PHE A 173 -12.48 17.62 -2.24
CA PHE A 173 -12.05 18.78 -3.00
C PHE A 173 -12.21 18.55 -4.49
N ASP A 174 -12.50 19.65 -5.21
CA ASP A 174 -12.47 19.71 -6.67
C ASP A 174 -11.16 20.35 -7.11
N MET A 175 -10.30 19.59 -7.78
CA MET A 175 -9.00 20.06 -8.24
C MET A 175 -9.11 20.97 -9.45
N SER A 176 -10.13 20.80 -10.30
CA SER A 176 -10.37 21.65 -11.48
C SER A 176 -10.77 23.07 -11.10
N ALA A 177 -11.37 23.24 -9.92
CA ALA A 177 -11.78 24.53 -9.37
C ALA A 177 -10.75 25.05 -8.34
N GLU A 178 -9.47 24.95 -8.64
CA GLU A 178 -8.34 25.40 -7.79
C GLU A 178 -8.40 24.83 -6.35
N GLY A 179 -8.79 23.56 -6.22
CA GLY A 179 -8.90 22.91 -4.90
C GLY A 179 -10.09 23.36 -4.07
N LYS A 180 -11.20 23.76 -4.71
CA LYS A 180 -12.41 24.12 -3.98
C LYS A 180 -12.93 22.98 -3.12
N GLN A 181 -13.12 23.24 -1.83
CA GLN A 181 -13.72 22.28 -0.92
C GLN A 181 -15.21 22.08 -1.21
N LEU A 182 -15.57 20.87 -1.65
CA LEU A 182 -16.97 20.48 -1.90
C LEU A 182 -17.66 20.00 -0.63
N PHE A 183 -16.93 19.26 0.21
CA PHE A 183 -17.48 18.63 1.39
C PHE A 183 -16.47 18.61 2.54
N ALA A 184 -16.98 18.79 3.77
CA ALA A 184 -16.23 18.50 4.99
C ALA A 184 -17.16 17.80 5.98
N SER A 185 -16.77 16.58 6.35
CA SER A 185 -17.54 15.78 7.28
C SER A 185 -17.51 16.37 8.69
N LYS A 186 -18.52 16.00 9.50
CA LYS A 186 -18.54 16.20 10.94
C LYS A 186 -18.37 14.87 11.63
N ASN A 187 -17.67 14.87 12.77
CA ASN A 187 -17.50 13.67 13.57
C ASN A 187 -18.85 13.13 14.08
N LEU A 188 -18.84 11.90 14.57
CA LEU A 188 -19.97 11.31 15.29
C LEU A 188 -20.31 12.16 16.52
N PRO A 189 -21.56 12.09 17.02
CA PRO A 189 -21.90 12.68 18.32
C PRO A 189 -20.99 12.10 19.40
N ASN A 190 -20.79 12.88 20.47
CA ASN A 190 -20.11 12.39 21.65
C ASN A 190 -20.80 11.14 22.20
N ASP A 191 -20.04 10.30 22.86
CA ASP A 191 -20.56 9.11 23.53
C ASP A 191 -21.45 9.49 24.74
N TYR A 192 -21.91 8.45 25.46
CA TYR A 192 -22.78 8.63 26.63
C TYR A 192 -22.06 9.36 27.80
N LEU A 193 -20.70 9.36 27.82
CA LEU A 193 -19.88 10.10 28.78
C LEU A 193 -19.54 11.50 28.29
N GLN A 194 -20.11 11.97 27.18
CA GLN A 194 -19.80 13.22 26.52
C GLN A 194 -18.37 13.31 25.96
N LEU A 195 -17.70 12.15 25.79
CA LEU A 195 -16.37 12.08 25.19
C LEU A 195 -16.48 12.11 23.66
N GLU A 196 -15.56 12.81 23.03
CA GLU A 196 -15.50 12.88 21.58
C GLU A 196 -14.95 11.57 21.01
N VAL A 197 -15.62 11.03 19.97
CA VAL A 197 -15.17 9.85 19.26
C VAL A 197 -13.84 10.16 18.56
N PRO A 198 -12.76 9.39 18.80
CA PRO A 198 -11.47 9.68 18.21
C PRO A 198 -11.50 9.49 16.69
N VAL A 199 -10.74 10.35 15.99
CA VAL A 199 -10.62 10.35 14.54
C VAL A 199 -9.22 9.93 14.13
N TRP A 200 -9.15 8.88 13.35
CA TRP A 200 -7.95 8.45 12.63
C TRP A 200 -8.37 7.64 11.41
N ASP A 201 -8.74 8.34 10.35
CA ASP A 201 -9.10 7.71 9.08
C ASP A 201 -7.83 7.28 8.35
N CYS A 202 -7.64 5.95 8.21
CA CYS A 202 -6.46 5.36 7.59
C CYS A 202 -6.55 5.31 6.07
N ASP A 203 -7.76 5.10 5.56
CA ASP A 203 -8.01 5.06 4.12
C ASP A 203 -9.42 5.56 3.80
N VAL A 204 -9.59 6.00 2.55
CA VAL A 204 -10.82 6.52 1.98
C VAL A 204 -11.10 5.79 0.68
N GLY A 205 -12.34 5.43 0.41
CA GLY A 205 -12.76 4.82 -0.85
C GLY A 205 -14.01 5.49 -1.40
N PHE A 206 -14.01 5.75 -2.69
CA PHE A 206 -15.22 6.12 -3.43
C PHE A 206 -15.96 4.86 -3.85
N PHE A 207 -17.27 4.93 -3.85
CA PHE A 207 -18.12 3.99 -4.56
C PHE A 207 -18.21 4.40 -6.05
N ASP A 208 -19.23 3.94 -6.72
CA ASP A 208 -19.42 4.22 -8.15
C ASP A 208 -19.74 5.71 -8.44
N SER A 209 -20.05 6.49 -7.41
CA SER A 209 -20.42 7.90 -7.48
C SER A 209 -19.42 8.77 -6.71
N PRO A 210 -19.11 9.98 -7.20
CA PRO A 210 -18.26 10.93 -6.47
C PRO A 210 -18.90 11.46 -5.17
N HIS A 211 -20.19 11.19 -4.97
CA HIS A 211 -20.93 11.66 -3.79
C HIS A 211 -20.96 10.66 -2.64
N THR A 212 -20.69 9.40 -2.91
CA THR A 212 -20.71 8.32 -1.91
C THR A 212 -19.29 7.83 -1.61
N LEU A 213 -18.91 7.91 -0.34
CA LEU A 213 -17.57 7.56 0.14
C LEU A 213 -17.65 6.70 1.39
N ALA A 214 -16.62 5.88 1.58
CA ALA A 214 -16.40 5.18 2.83
C ALA A 214 -15.04 5.53 3.41
N THR A 215 -14.93 5.51 4.73
CA THR A 215 -13.64 5.62 5.44
C THR A 215 -13.50 4.46 6.41
N CYS A 216 -12.26 4.03 6.61
CA CYS A 216 -11.92 3.08 7.65
C CYS A 216 -10.94 3.72 8.65
N SER A 217 -11.18 3.46 9.93
CA SER A 217 -10.44 4.09 11.02
C SER A 217 -9.54 3.08 11.75
N ARG A 218 -8.42 3.57 12.25
CA ARG A 218 -7.52 2.83 13.14
C ARG A 218 -8.21 2.38 14.43
N TYR A 219 -9.26 3.08 14.83
CA TYR A 219 -10.04 2.78 16.03
C TYR A 219 -11.23 1.85 15.80
N GLY A 220 -11.25 1.13 14.68
CA GLY A 220 -12.25 0.09 14.42
C GLY A 220 -13.57 0.59 13.86
N TYR A 221 -13.62 1.81 13.33
CA TYR A 221 -14.82 2.35 12.69
C TYR A 221 -14.73 2.20 11.17
N VAL A 222 -15.84 1.79 10.55
CA VAL A 222 -16.10 1.92 9.12
C VAL A 222 -17.29 2.86 8.95
N ARG A 223 -17.10 3.96 8.23
CA ARG A 223 -18.10 5.02 8.09
C ARG A 223 -18.45 5.22 6.63
N VAL A 224 -19.72 5.38 6.33
CA VAL A 224 -20.21 5.69 4.98
C VAL A 224 -20.80 7.09 4.98
N TYR A 225 -20.43 7.86 3.98
CA TYR A 225 -20.86 9.24 3.78
C TYR A 225 -21.59 9.38 2.45
N ASP A 226 -22.60 10.23 2.42
CA ASP A 226 -23.22 10.77 1.21
C ASP A 226 -23.17 12.30 1.31
N THR A 227 -22.36 12.93 0.45
CA THR A 227 -22.09 14.37 0.48
C THR A 227 -23.34 15.22 0.23
N ARG A 228 -24.37 14.65 -0.39
CA ARG A 228 -25.64 15.33 -0.69
C ARG A 228 -26.63 15.30 0.46
N LYS A 229 -26.51 14.29 1.35
CA LYS A 229 -27.48 14.08 2.43
C LYS A 229 -27.12 14.87 3.68
N GLN A 230 -25.96 14.58 4.24
CA GLN A 230 -25.55 15.19 5.51
C GLN A 230 -24.04 15.16 5.69
N ARG A 231 -23.53 16.04 6.57
CA ARG A 231 -22.11 16.11 6.91
C ARG A 231 -21.65 15.01 7.86
N ARG A 232 -22.54 14.39 8.64
CA ARG A 232 -22.22 13.23 9.47
C ARG A 232 -22.31 11.95 8.65
N PRO A 233 -21.66 10.84 9.09
CA PRO A 233 -21.81 9.56 8.43
C PRO A 233 -23.30 9.17 8.33
N VAL A 234 -23.70 8.66 7.17
CA VAL A 234 -25.04 8.09 6.97
C VAL A 234 -25.13 6.73 7.67
N GLN A 235 -24.04 5.99 7.66
CA GLN A 235 -23.92 4.71 8.35
C GLN A 235 -22.56 4.63 9.03
N CYS A 236 -22.52 3.94 10.16
CA CYS A 236 -21.30 3.71 10.91
C CYS A 236 -21.34 2.30 11.50
N TYR A 237 -20.27 1.58 11.30
CA TYR A 237 -20.01 0.31 11.96
C TYR A 237 -18.84 0.51 12.93
N ALA A 238 -19.01 0.09 14.15
CA ALA A 238 -17.96 0.01 15.16
C ALA A 238 -17.70 -1.45 15.50
N THR A 239 -16.47 -1.89 15.43
CA THR A 239 -16.10 -3.25 15.78
C THR A 239 -16.03 -3.40 17.29
N GLU A 240 -16.67 -4.45 17.84
CA GLU A 240 -16.59 -4.79 19.27
C GLU A 240 -15.14 -5.11 19.69
N ASP A 241 -14.39 -5.78 18.82
CA ASP A 241 -12.98 -6.19 19.04
C ASP A 241 -11.99 -5.05 18.80
N GLN A 242 -12.40 -3.81 18.58
CA GLN A 242 -11.57 -2.66 18.25
C GLN A 242 -10.51 -2.96 17.17
N MET A 243 -10.91 -3.67 16.12
CA MET A 243 -10.02 -4.01 15.01
C MET A 243 -9.44 -2.76 14.37
N SER A 244 -8.11 -2.71 14.27
CA SER A 244 -7.42 -1.59 13.65
C SER A 244 -7.40 -1.75 12.13
N PHE A 245 -8.20 -0.96 11.41
CA PHE A 245 -8.22 -0.97 9.96
C PHE A 245 -7.04 -0.17 9.38
N THR A 246 -6.53 -0.61 8.24
CA THR A 246 -5.37 -0.01 7.55
C THR A 246 -5.70 0.49 6.17
N THR A 247 -6.58 -0.21 5.46
CA THR A 247 -6.89 0.07 4.06
C THR A 247 -8.32 -0.33 3.73
N LEU A 248 -8.85 0.27 2.68
CA LEU A 248 -10.22 0.11 2.24
C LEU A 248 -10.30 0.11 0.70
N ALA A 249 -11.16 -0.76 0.18
CA ALA A 249 -11.65 -0.68 -1.20
C ALA A 249 -13.17 -0.74 -1.19
N ALA A 250 -13.83 0.04 -2.04
CA ALA A 250 -15.30 0.10 -2.11
C ALA A 250 -15.76 -0.08 -3.55
N ASN A 251 -16.88 -0.80 -3.73
CA ASN A 251 -17.53 -0.97 -5.02
C ASN A 251 -18.99 -1.38 -4.83
N GLY A 252 -19.89 -0.80 -5.61
CA GLY A 252 -21.32 -1.10 -5.54
C GLY A 252 -21.89 -0.91 -4.14
N ASN A 253 -22.25 -2.01 -3.50
CA ASN A 253 -22.75 -2.02 -2.13
C ASN A 253 -21.76 -2.61 -1.11
N TYR A 254 -20.54 -2.91 -1.51
CA TYR A 254 -19.57 -3.60 -0.66
C TYR A 254 -18.38 -2.73 -0.31
N ILE A 255 -17.89 -2.93 0.91
CA ILE A 255 -16.67 -2.32 1.44
C ILE A 255 -15.74 -3.45 1.87
N TYR A 256 -14.56 -3.50 1.33
CA TYR A 256 -13.50 -4.45 1.68
C TYR A 256 -12.49 -3.73 2.56
N THR A 257 -12.19 -4.30 3.72
CA THR A 257 -11.28 -3.67 4.69
C THR A 257 -10.17 -4.62 5.11
N GLY A 258 -8.95 -4.13 5.10
CA GLY A 258 -7.79 -4.80 5.65
C GLY A 258 -7.47 -4.31 7.06
N THR A 259 -6.93 -5.20 7.90
CA THR A 259 -6.54 -4.86 9.28
C THR A 259 -5.05 -5.06 9.51
N THR A 260 -4.54 -4.49 10.61
CA THR A 260 -3.16 -4.69 11.07
C THR A 260 -2.86 -6.13 11.44
N MET A 261 -3.87 -6.91 11.80
CA MET A 261 -3.76 -8.32 12.22
C MET A 261 -3.92 -9.31 11.05
N GLY A 262 -4.01 -8.83 9.80
CA GLY A 262 -4.17 -9.70 8.64
C GLY A 262 -5.60 -10.22 8.44
N ALA A 263 -6.60 -9.60 9.04
CA ALA A 263 -7.99 -9.90 8.73
C ALA A 263 -8.44 -9.06 7.54
N LEU A 264 -8.94 -9.72 6.48
CA LEU A 264 -9.61 -9.09 5.35
C LEU A 264 -11.09 -9.44 5.41
N LYS A 265 -11.91 -8.41 5.55
CA LYS A 265 -13.36 -8.55 5.73
C LYS A 265 -14.13 -7.66 4.77
N ALA A 266 -15.29 -8.15 4.31
CA ALA A 266 -16.21 -7.38 3.48
C ALA A 266 -17.50 -7.06 4.25
N PHE A 267 -17.97 -5.84 4.08
CA PHE A 267 -19.23 -5.33 4.64
C PHE A 267 -20.20 -5.00 3.52
N ASP A 268 -21.48 -5.27 3.73
CA ASP A 268 -22.55 -4.80 2.85
C ASP A 268 -23.13 -3.51 3.43
N THR A 269 -23.09 -2.42 2.66
CA THR A 269 -23.60 -1.10 3.06
C THR A 269 -25.10 -1.08 3.35
N ARG A 270 -25.86 -2.04 2.79
CA ARG A 270 -27.29 -2.17 3.07
C ARG A 270 -27.54 -2.75 4.46
N ARG A 271 -26.56 -3.49 5.00
CA ARG A 271 -26.67 -4.18 6.30
C ARG A 271 -25.36 -4.14 7.08
N MET A 272 -24.93 -2.95 7.47
CA MET A 272 -23.65 -2.68 8.15
C MET A 272 -23.63 -3.14 9.63
N LYS A 273 -24.32 -4.22 10.00
CA LYS A 273 -24.26 -4.76 11.38
C LYS A 273 -23.20 -5.84 11.54
N THR A 274 -22.90 -6.56 10.46
CA THR A 274 -21.95 -7.67 10.44
C THR A 274 -21.20 -7.68 9.13
N PHE A 275 -20.00 -8.29 9.12
CA PHE A 275 -19.29 -8.57 7.89
C PHE A 275 -19.93 -9.76 7.15
N VAL A 276 -19.92 -9.69 5.81
CA VAL A 276 -20.51 -10.69 4.93
C VAL A 276 -19.49 -11.75 4.54
N HIS A 277 -18.28 -11.31 4.19
CA HIS A 277 -17.20 -12.20 3.73
C HIS A 277 -15.96 -12.04 4.58
N THR A 278 -15.20 -13.13 4.71
CA THR A 278 -13.87 -13.14 5.33
C THR A 278 -12.91 -13.88 4.42
N TYR A 279 -11.86 -13.20 4.01
CA TYR A 279 -10.80 -13.74 3.15
C TYR A 279 -9.66 -14.24 4.03
N LYS A 280 -9.11 -15.42 3.68
CA LYS A 280 -8.10 -16.11 4.50
C LYS A 280 -6.76 -16.15 3.77
N GLY A 281 -5.70 -16.49 4.50
CA GLY A 281 -4.36 -16.70 3.96
C GLY A 281 -3.31 -15.67 4.41
N PHE A 282 -3.69 -14.68 5.21
CA PHE A 282 -2.79 -13.62 5.67
C PHE A 282 -2.13 -13.99 7.00
N THR A 283 -0.83 -13.69 7.12
CA THR A 283 -0.04 -13.86 8.36
C THR A 283 0.46 -12.53 8.92
N GLY A 284 0.32 -11.45 8.17
CA GLY A 284 0.72 -10.11 8.57
C GLY A 284 -0.34 -9.06 8.26
N GLY A 285 -0.12 -7.84 8.70
CA GLY A 285 -1.01 -6.72 8.44
C GLY A 285 -1.15 -6.43 6.93
N ILE A 286 -2.36 -6.13 6.51
CA ILE A 286 -2.69 -5.78 5.13
C ILE A 286 -2.36 -4.30 4.94
N SER A 287 -1.51 -3.98 3.99
CA SER A 287 -1.03 -2.62 3.74
C SER A 287 -1.85 -1.87 2.70
N ASP A 288 -2.35 -2.58 1.68
CA ASP A 288 -3.16 -1.97 0.63
C ASP A 288 -4.12 -2.99 -0.01
N LEU A 289 -5.22 -2.48 -0.54
CA LEU A 289 -6.23 -3.24 -1.27
C LEU A 289 -6.55 -2.53 -2.58
N TYR A 290 -6.66 -3.30 -3.62
CA TYR A 290 -7.10 -2.83 -4.92
C TYR A 290 -8.15 -3.77 -5.52
N LEU A 291 -9.30 -3.22 -5.86
CA LEU A 291 -10.37 -3.96 -6.51
C LEU A 291 -10.29 -3.72 -8.02
N ASP A 292 -10.43 -4.78 -8.78
CA ASP A 292 -10.49 -4.67 -10.24
C ASP A 292 -11.76 -3.95 -10.71
N VAL A 293 -11.72 -3.40 -11.92
CA VAL A 293 -12.88 -2.71 -12.55
C VAL A 293 -14.08 -3.63 -12.71
N SER A 294 -13.83 -4.90 -12.99
CA SER A 294 -14.90 -5.91 -13.07
C SER A 294 -15.59 -6.17 -11.73
N GLY A 295 -15.00 -5.76 -10.61
CA GLY A 295 -15.46 -6.04 -9.27
C GLY A 295 -15.33 -7.51 -8.83
N LYS A 296 -14.67 -8.36 -9.63
CA LYS A 296 -14.55 -9.81 -9.38
C LYS A 296 -13.26 -10.18 -8.65
N HIS A 297 -12.20 -9.39 -8.80
CA HIS A 297 -10.86 -9.71 -8.28
C HIS A 297 -10.40 -8.65 -7.30
N LEU A 298 -10.01 -9.09 -6.12
CA LEU A 298 -9.47 -8.25 -5.06
C LEU A 298 -7.99 -8.56 -4.85
N ALA A 299 -7.12 -7.65 -5.26
CA ALA A 299 -5.69 -7.71 -5.00
C ALA A 299 -5.37 -7.13 -3.61
N SER A 300 -4.46 -7.75 -2.91
CA SER A 300 -4.04 -7.34 -1.57
C SER A 300 -2.52 -7.39 -1.42
N ALA A 301 -1.95 -6.32 -0.87
CA ALA A 301 -0.57 -6.25 -0.43
C ALA A 301 -0.49 -6.50 1.07
N CYS A 302 0.47 -7.31 1.50
CA CYS A 302 0.61 -7.70 2.89
C CYS A 302 2.05 -7.52 3.39
N LEU A 303 2.21 -7.22 4.66
CA LEU A 303 3.52 -7.10 5.31
C LEU A 303 4.24 -8.45 5.45
N ASP A 304 3.55 -9.57 5.22
CA ASP A 304 4.13 -10.92 5.17
C ASP A 304 4.95 -11.19 3.89
N ARG A 305 5.15 -10.17 3.05
CA ARG A 305 5.89 -10.20 1.77
C ARG A 305 5.17 -10.97 0.65
N TYR A 306 3.87 -11.21 0.80
CA TYR A 306 3.03 -11.81 -0.23
C TYR A 306 2.05 -10.82 -0.81
N VAL A 307 1.84 -10.93 -2.11
CA VAL A 307 0.72 -10.32 -2.83
C VAL A 307 -0.25 -11.42 -3.17
N ARG A 308 -1.54 -11.17 -2.94
CA ARG A 308 -2.60 -12.15 -3.18
C ARG A 308 -3.72 -11.55 -4.00
N VAL A 309 -4.33 -12.38 -4.83
CA VAL A 309 -5.57 -12.07 -5.53
C VAL A 309 -6.63 -13.07 -5.08
N HIS A 310 -7.75 -12.55 -4.63
CA HIS A 310 -8.92 -13.34 -4.23
C HIS A 310 -10.08 -13.07 -5.19
N HIS A 311 -10.89 -14.08 -5.42
CA HIS A 311 -12.18 -13.89 -6.04
C HIS A 311 -13.15 -13.29 -5.01
N VAL A 312 -13.85 -12.25 -5.38
CA VAL A 312 -14.66 -11.44 -4.46
C VAL A 312 -15.80 -12.23 -3.83
N ASP A 313 -16.64 -12.88 -4.64
CA ASP A 313 -17.83 -13.55 -4.14
C ASP A 313 -17.54 -14.89 -3.46
N SER A 314 -16.63 -15.69 -4.02
CA SER A 314 -16.30 -17.01 -3.48
C SER A 314 -15.27 -16.98 -2.35
N CYS A 315 -14.60 -15.84 -2.13
CA CYS A 315 -13.52 -15.67 -1.16
C CYS A 315 -12.32 -16.63 -1.37
N VAL A 316 -12.26 -17.28 -2.53
CA VAL A 316 -11.18 -18.21 -2.86
C VAL A 316 -9.93 -17.43 -3.25
N MET A 317 -8.78 -17.84 -2.72
CA MET A 317 -7.49 -17.31 -3.12
C MET A 317 -7.12 -17.90 -4.49
N LEU A 318 -7.02 -17.03 -5.50
CA LEU A 318 -6.69 -17.40 -6.88
C LEU A 318 -5.20 -17.37 -7.14
N TYR A 319 -4.51 -16.40 -6.56
CA TYR A 319 -3.09 -16.18 -6.78
C TYR A 319 -2.40 -15.75 -5.50
N GLN A 320 -1.19 -16.25 -5.26
CA GLN A 320 -0.30 -15.83 -4.19
C GLN A 320 1.12 -15.86 -4.70
N CYS A 321 1.85 -14.75 -4.57
CA CYS A 321 3.24 -14.63 -4.98
C CYS A 321 4.09 -13.97 -3.89
N TYR A 322 5.25 -14.56 -3.61
CA TYR A 322 6.24 -14.01 -2.69
C TYR A 322 7.08 -12.94 -3.39
N VAL A 323 7.03 -11.71 -2.91
CA VAL A 323 7.68 -10.55 -3.54
C VAL A 323 9.02 -10.14 -2.90
N LYS A 324 9.57 -11.00 -2.03
CA LYS A 324 10.86 -10.82 -1.31
C LYS A 324 10.86 -9.68 -0.28
N SER A 325 10.26 -8.54 -0.57
CA SER A 325 10.17 -7.36 0.31
C SER A 325 8.74 -7.14 0.81
N LYS A 326 8.57 -6.41 1.94
CA LYS A 326 7.23 -6.05 2.45
C LYS A 326 6.50 -5.21 1.42
N ALA A 327 5.35 -5.69 0.95
CA ALA A 327 4.52 -4.97 0.01
C ALA A 327 3.78 -3.82 0.70
N THR A 328 3.86 -2.62 0.14
CA THR A 328 3.21 -1.42 0.69
C THR A 328 1.99 -0.99 -0.10
N ARG A 329 2.04 -1.16 -1.44
CA ARG A 329 0.97 -0.77 -2.36
C ARG A 329 0.80 -1.83 -3.44
N VAL A 330 -0.41 -1.93 -3.97
CA VAL A 330 -0.74 -2.85 -5.06
C VAL A 330 -1.71 -2.20 -6.03
N LEU A 331 -1.50 -2.44 -7.33
CA LEU A 331 -2.44 -2.12 -8.38
C LEU A 331 -2.69 -3.36 -9.23
N LEU A 332 -3.90 -3.49 -9.74
CA LEU A 332 -4.32 -4.57 -10.63
C LEU A 332 -4.86 -3.96 -11.94
N ARG A 333 -4.34 -4.43 -13.04
CA ARG A 333 -4.77 -4.03 -14.38
C ARG A 333 -5.06 -5.27 -15.21
N GLU A 334 -6.08 -5.23 -16.01
CA GLU A 334 -6.31 -6.20 -17.06
C GLU A 334 -5.46 -5.82 -18.28
N SER A 335 -4.61 -6.72 -18.75
CA SER A 335 -3.76 -6.50 -19.91
C SER A 335 -4.54 -6.79 -21.19
N MET A 336 -4.39 -5.92 -22.16
CA MET A 336 -4.91 -6.14 -23.53
C MET A 336 -3.95 -6.98 -24.37
N GLU A 337 -2.69 -7.10 -23.94
CA GLU A 337 -1.64 -7.81 -24.65
C GLU A 337 -1.62 -9.29 -24.24
N ASN A 338 -1.38 -10.15 -25.19
CA ASN A 338 -1.24 -11.57 -24.92
C ASN A 338 0.18 -11.81 -24.36
N PRO A 339 0.36 -12.20 -23.07
CA PRO A 339 1.68 -12.28 -22.46
C PRO A 339 2.58 -13.35 -23.09
N ASN A 340 2.00 -14.26 -23.88
CA ASN A 340 2.69 -15.34 -24.59
C ASN A 340 2.93 -15.04 -26.08
N ALA A 341 2.58 -13.81 -26.54
CA ALA A 341 3.02 -13.38 -27.86
C ALA A 341 4.52 -13.11 -27.78
N THR A 342 5.32 -14.02 -28.29
CA THR A 342 6.75 -13.82 -28.51
C THR A 342 6.94 -12.53 -29.32
N GLU A 343 7.89 -11.73 -28.92
CA GLU A 343 8.40 -10.59 -29.70
C GLU A 343 9.12 -11.12 -30.95
N ASP A 344 8.37 -11.80 -31.84
CA ASP A 344 8.83 -12.16 -33.16
C ASP A 344 8.39 -11.07 -34.12
N GLY A 345 9.30 -10.17 -34.45
CA GLY A 345 9.25 -9.35 -35.65
C GLY A 345 8.91 -7.88 -35.51
N GLU A 346 9.82 -7.09 -35.03
CA GLU A 346 10.15 -5.79 -35.63
C GLU A 346 11.68 -5.78 -35.85
N GLU A 347 12.09 -6.43 -36.94
CA GLU A 347 13.35 -6.09 -37.59
C GLU A 347 13.16 -4.65 -38.15
N LEU A 348 13.78 -3.71 -37.48
CA LEU A 348 14.06 -2.41 -38.08
C LEU A 348 15.00 -2.65 -39.26
N GLU A 349 14.50 -2.45 -40.47
CA GLU A 349 15.30 -2.28 -41.68
C GLU A 349 16.22 -1.06 -41.47
N ASP A 350 17.40 -1.29 -40.92
CA ASP A 350 18.51 -0.35 -41.05
C ASP A 350 19.42 -0.80 -42.18
N GLU A 351 19.52 0.10 -43.13
CA GLU A 351 20.22 0.05 -44.42
C GLU A 351 21.60 -0.60 -44.36
N GLU A 352 21.81 -1.53 -45.31
CA GLU A 352 23.11 -1.98 -45.74
C GLU A 352 24.03 -0.78 -46.12
N GLN A 353 25.18 -0.72 -45.51
CA GLN A 353 26.45 -0.44 -46.21
C GLN A 353 27.64 -0.62 -45.25
N ASN A 354 28.34 -1.68 -45.28
CA ASN A 354 29.72 -1.79 -45.76
C ASN A 354 30.43 -3.12 -45.46
N LYS A 355 30.92 -3.66 -46.53
CA LYS A 355 31.68 -4.89 -46.66
C LYS A 355 32.99 -4.93 -45.88
N SER A 356 33.30 -6.06 -45.40
CA SER A 356 34.43 -6.92 -45.72
C SER A 356 35.48 -7.20 -44.61
N LYS A 357 35.68 -8.50 -44.41
CA LYS A 357 36.91 -9.23 -44.03
C LYS A 357 37.40 -9.16 -42.58
N ASN A 358 37.21 -10.23 -41.80
CA ASN A 358 38.19 -11.29 -41.71
C ASN A 358 37.76 -12.44 -40.80
N LYS A 359 37.86 -13.67 -41.34
CA LYS A 359 37.80 -14.92 -40.60
C LYS A 359 38.98 -15.03 -39.63
N LYS A 360 38.74 -15.40 -38.38
CA LYS A 360 39.53 -16.41 -37.68
C LYS A 360 38.77 -16.99 -36.49
N LYS A 361 38.74 -18.34 -36.50
CA LYS A 361 38.19 -19.22 -35.49
C LYS A 361 38.89 -19.03 -34.14
N THR A 362 38.12 -19.01 -33.05
CA THR A 362 38.51 -19.80 -31.87
C THR A 362 37.22 -20.09 -31.05
N LYS A 363 36.97 -21.39 -30.89
CA LYS A 363 36.01 -21.94 -29.94
C LYS A 363 36.51 -21.64 -28.52
N LYS A 364 35.64 -21.11 -27.65
CA LYS A 364 35.66 -21.44 -26.22
C LYS A 364 34.27 -21.27 -25.65
N ASN A 365 33.79 -22.34 -25.04
CA ASN A 365 32.59 -22.41 -24.23
C ASN A 365 32.65 -21.41 -23.08
N ALA A 366 31.59 -20.61 -22.90
CA ALA A 366 31.29 -19.99 -21.63
C ALA A 366 29.79 -20.25 -21.40
N GLY A 367 29.52 -21.07 -20.40
CA GLY A 367 28.14 -21.36 -19.97
C GLY A 367 27.49 -20.13 -19.39
N ASP A 368 26.24 -19.99 -19.70
CA ASP A 368 25.33 -19.02 -19.14
C ASP A 368 25.05 -19.42 -17.69
N VAL A 369 25.67 -18.76 -16.73
CA VAL A 369 25.41 -18.96 -15.29
C VAL A 369 24.23 -18.10 -14.96
N SER A 370 23.14 -18.71 -14.51
CA SER A 370 21.93 -17.99 -14.10
C SER A 370 22.24 -17.10 -12.89
N GLU A 371 21.59 -15.92 -12.83
CA GLU A 371 21.74 -14.95 -11.71
C GLU A 371 21.46 -15.58 -10.33
N ASP A 372 20.72 -16.69 -10.28
CA ASP A 372 20.43 -17.42 -9.06
C ASP A 372 21.67 -18.19 -8.52
N GLU A 373 22.56 -18.64 -9.41
CA GLU A 373 23.82 -19.34 -9.01
C GLU A 373 24.88 -18.33 -8.51
N GLU A 374 24.89 -17.08 -8.98
CA GLU A 374 25.76 -16.04 -8.41
C GLU A 374 25.35 -15.66 -6.99
N TYR A 375 24.05 -15.68 -6.70
CA TYR A 375 23.52 -15.37 -5.37
C TYR A 375 23.81 -16.48 -4.34
N GLU A 376 23.71 -17.76 -4.74
CA GLU A 376 24.08 -18.89 -3.88
C GLU A 376 25.58 -18.91 -3.59
N ASN A 377 26.43 -18.65 -4.58
CA ASN A 377 27.89 -18.57 -4.39
C ASN A 377 28.33 -17.40 -3.49
N MET A 378 27.54 -16.32 -3.39
CA MET A 378 27.83 -15.21 -2.48
C MET A 378 27.52 -15.58 -1.03
N PHE A 379 26.52 -16.43 -0.78
CA PHE A 379 26.19 -16.93 0.56
C PHE A 379 27.19 -17.97 1.06
N ASP A 380 27.69 -18.84 0.19
CA ASP A 380 28.68 -19.86 0.56
C ASP A 380 30.07 -19.28 0.89
N ASN A 381 30.37 -18.08 0.40
CA ASN A 381 31.61 -17.36 0.70
C ASN A 381 31.54 -16.43 1.93
N MET A 382 30.38 -16.31 2.60
CA MET A 382 30.30 -15.61 3.86
C MET A 382 30.93 -16.45 4.97
N GLN A 383 32.05 -15.98 5.54
CA GLN A 383 32.64 -16.55 6.74
C GLN A 383 31.61 -16.52 7.88
N THR A 384 31.24 -17.69 8.36
CA THR A 384 30.47 -17.85 9.59
C THR A 384 31.35 -17.33 10.74
N ILE A 385 30.92 -16.26 11.39
CA ILE A 385 31.50 -15.86 12.67
C ILE A 385 31.01 -16.88 13.68
N CYS A 386 31.86 -17.85 13.99
CA CYS A 386 31.65 -18.71 15.13
C CYS A 386 31.96 -17.88 16.38
N ASP A 387 31.00 -17.67 17.23
CA ASP A 387 31.21 -17.18 18.58
C ASP A 387 32.10 -18.20 19.30
N ASN A 388 33.33 -17.79 19.60
CA ASN A 388 34.21 -18.54 20.49
C ASN A 388 33.61 -18.37 21.91
N GLU A 389 32.92 -19.40 22.36
CA GLU A 389 32.67 -19.59 23.78
C GLU A 389 34.03 -19.86 24.45
N ASN A 390 34.56 -18.86 25.16
CA ASN A 390 35.62 -19.04 26.08
C ASN A 390 35.08 -19.83 27.28
N GLU A 391 35.52 -21.05 27.45
CA GLU A 391 35.46 -21.80 28.70
C GLU A 391 36.37 -21.09 29.72
N ASP A 392 35.80 -20.23 30.57
CA ASP A 392 36.44 -19.80 31.81
C ASP A 392 36.12 -20.83 32.88
N GLN A 393 37.19 -21.48 33.34
CA GLN A 393 37.20 -22.39 34.48
C GLN A 393 36.87 -21.60 35.74
N GLU A 394 35.80 -22.01 36.41
CA GLU A 394 35.50 -21.57 37.79
C GLU A 394 36.38 -22.35 38.75
N GLU A 395 37.26 -21.62 39.47
CA GLU A 395 37.89 -22.10 40.70
C GLU A 395 36.93 -21.84 41.86
N ASP A 396 36.62 -22.91 42.58
CA ASP A 396 35.88 -22.92 43.83
C ASP A 396 36.70 -22.21 44.93
N ASP A 397 36.10 -21.20 45.59
CA ASP A 397 36.51 -20.79 46.92
C ASP A 397 35.29 -20.59 47.82
N ASP A 398 35.17 -21.55 48.75
CA ASP A 398 34.28 -21.53 49.90
C ASP A 398 34.62 -20.39 50.87
N ALA A 399 33.60 -19.57 51.20
CA ALA A 399 33.64 -18.86 52.51
C ALA A 399 32.20 -18.55 52.97
N GLU A 400 31.85 -19.28 54.02
CA GLU A 400 30.74 -19.02 54.93
C GLU A 400 30.70 -17.56 55.41
N ASN A 401 29.52 -16.95 55.48
CA ASN A 401 29.16 -16.15 56.66
C ASN A 401 27.65 -15.95 56.79
N THR A 402 27.18 -16.43 57.91
CA THR A 402 25.88 -16.25 58.57
C THR A 402 25.71 -14.82 59.08
N SER A 403 24.48 -14.24 58.96
CA SER A 403 23.80 -13.46 60.03
C SER A 403 22.41 -13.01 59.56
N GLU A 404 21.41 -13.64 60.05
CA GLU A 404 20.33 -13.22 60.98
C GLU A 404 19.69 -11.83 60.76
N ALA A 405 18.37 -11.94 60.47
CA ALA A 405 17.23 -11.37 61.20
C ALA A 405 16.88 -9.88 61.02
N LYS A 406 15.71 -9.57 60.60
CA LYS A 406 14.54 -9.20 61.45
C LYS A 406 13.33 -8.78 60.60
N GLU A 407 12.24 -9.42 60.92
CA GLU A 407 10.86 -9.04 60.68
C GLU A 407 10.54 -7.66 61.24
N ASN A 408 9.72 -6.89 60.55
CA ASN A 408 8.76 -5.97 61.17
C ASN A 408 7.54 -5.83 60.27
N GLU A 409 6.49 -6.49 60.71
CA GLU A 409 5.10 -6.19 60.41
C GLU A 409 4.74 -4.83 61.00
N SER A 410 3.97 -4.03 60.29
CA SER A 410 3.06 -3.07 60.88
C SER A 410 1.80 -2.93 59.99
N ASP A 411 0.74 -3.53 60.50
CA ASP A 411 -0.64 -3.33 60.13
C ASP A 411 -1.06 -1.88 60.38
N GLU A 412 -1.69 -1.24 59.41
CA GLU A 412 -2.59 -0.12 59.61
C GLU A 412 -3.89 -0.31 58.84
N GLU A 413 -4.95 -0.59 59.58
CA GLU A 413 -6.34 -0.53 59.14
C GLU A 413 -6.79 0.92 58.87
N PRO A 414 -7.65 1.22 57.88
CA PRO A 414 -8.28 2.53 57.77
C PRO A 414 -9.65 2.57 58.46
N GLU A 415 -9.82 3.60 59.28
CA GLU A 415 -11.07 3.94 59.97
C GLU A 415 -12.17 4.44 59.01
N PRO A 416 -13.44 4.33 59.42
CA PRO A 416 -14.61 4.62 58.57
C PRO A 416 -14.98 6.12 58.65
N VAL A 417 -15.26 6.71 57.49
CA VAL A 417 -15.78 8.08 57.35
C VAL A 417 -17.27 8.12 57.60
N LYS A 418 -17.66 8.98 58.53
CA LYS A 418 -19.07 9.27 58.95
C LYS A 418 -19.84 9.99 57.86
N GLU A 419 -21.08 9.52 57.62
CA GLU A 419 -22.17 10.25 56.99
C GLU A 419 -22.46 11.57 57.72
N VAL A 420 -22.61 12.67 56.96
CA VAL A 420 -23.30 13.87 57.43
C VAL A 420 -24.39 14.22 56.42
N SER A 421 -25.60 13.99 56.89
CA SER A 421 -26.85 14.51 56.29
C SER A 421 -26.93 16.01 56.39
N LYS A 422 -27.18 16.63 55.25
CA LYS A 422 -28.21 17.72 55.13
C LYS A 422 -28.56 17.94 53.64
#